data_05e04bf687d77c378a6ffe3f9e940066
#
_entry.id   05e04bf687d77c378a6ffe3f9e940066
#
_cell.length_a   1.000
_cell.length_b   1.000
_cell.length_c   1.000
_cell.angle_alpha   90.00
_cell.angle_beta   90.00
_cell.angle_gamma   90.00
#
_symmetry.space_group_name_H-M   'P 1'
#
loop_
_entity.id
_entity.type
_entity.pdbx_description
1 polymer ?
#
loop_
_entity_poly.entity_id
_entity_poly.type
_entity_poly.pdbx_seq_one_letter_code
_entity_poly.pdbx_strand_id
1 'polypeptide(L)'
;NSIVPISAKEISDQIEFTSKDIKPNAIKIGMLHSENIIKSVLKSINKVKVKKIVLDPVMIAKGGTKLINKKAIKILKSKLIKKASIITPNIPEAEILTDLKVKNLEDMIRSAKVLVELGAKNVLIKGAHLNTKIINDVFYNKSEILVFKNRKIKTKNTHGTGCTLSS
;
A
#
# COMPACT_ATOMS: atom_id res chain seq x y z
N ASN A 1 5.80 -18.23 13.62
CA ASN A 1 6.18 -17.27 12.57
C ASN A 1 6.77 -16.03 13.24
N SER A 2 8.00 -15.69 12.89
CA SER A 2 8.73 -14.54 13.44
C SER A 2 9.02 -13.52 12.33
N ILE A 3 9.06 -12.23 12.71
CA ILE A 3 9.56 -11.16 11.84
C ILE A 3 10.98 -10.85 12.34
N VAL A 4 11.97 -11.06 11.47
CA VAL A 4 13.36 -10.67 11.73
C VAL A 4 13.59 -9.33 11.05
N PRO A 5 13.76 -8.23 11.81
CA PRO A 5 13.94 -6.91 11.21
C PRO A 5 15.35 -6.76 10.63
N ILE A 6 15.41 -6.22 9.40
CA ILE A 6 16.66 -5.71 8.84
C ILE A 6 16.90 -4.31 9.42
N SER A 7 18.16 -3.93 9.67
CA SER A 7 18.49 -2.63 10.24
C SER A 7 18.09 -1.49 9.30
N ALA A 8 17.68 -0.35 9.85
CA ALA A 8 17.32 0.83 9.07
C ALA A 8 18.51 1.35 8.21
N LYS A 9 19.75 1.16 8.70
CA LYS A 9 20.97 1.50 7.95
C LYS A 9 21.11 0.59 6.74
N GLU A 10 21.00 -0.72 6.92
CA GLU A 10 21.13 -1.70 5.84
C GLU A 10 20.10 -1.46 4.72
N ILE A 11 18.83 -1.18 5.10
CA ILE A 11 17.77 -0.83 4.14
C ILE A 11 18.13 0.43 3.36
N SER A 12 18.64 1.46 4.05
CA SER A 12 19.07 2.71 3.40
C SER A 12 20.20 2.47 2.41
N ASP A 13 21.21 1.72 2.82
CA ASP A 13 22.38 1.41 1.99
C ASP A 13 21.95 0.61 0.74
N GLN A 14 21.13 -0.43 0.89
CA GLN A 14 20.61 -1.22 -0.23
C GLN A 14 19.81 -0.36 -1.22
N ILE A 15 18.92 0.52 -0.74
CA ILE A 15 18.16 1.41 -1.62
C ILE A 15 19.11 2.36 -2.37
N GLU A 16 20.05 2.99 -1.67
CA GLU A 16 20.93 4.00 -2.24
C GLU A 16 21.92 3.38 -3.24
N PHE A 17 22.57 2.25 -2.90
CA PHE A 17 23.48 1.55 -3.80
C PHE A 17 22.79 1.01 -5.04
N THR A 18 21.70 0.26 -4.87
CA THR A 18 20.95 -0.31 -5.99
C THR A 18 20.40 0.79 -6.91
N SER A 19 19.87 1.87 -6.33
CA SER A 19 19.31 2.95 -7.14
C SER A 19 20.36 3.76 -7.88
N LYS A 20 21.59 3.84 -7.35
CA LYS A 20 22.72 4.49 -8.04
C LYS A 20 23.16 3.70 -9.26
N ASP A 21 23.15 2.38 -9.16
CA ASP A 21 23.55 1.46 -10.23
C ASP A 21 22.46 1.34 -11.31
N ILE A 22 21.24 0.90 -10.91
CA ILE A 22 20.14 0.60 -11.84
C ILE A 22 19.43 1.85 -12.35
N LYS A 23 19.41 2.96 -11.57
CA LYS A 23 18.66 4.20 -11.87
C LYS A 23 17.18 3.93 -12.16
N PRO A 24 16.42 3.37 -11.22
CA PRO A 24 15.05 2.92 -11.45
C PRO A 24 14.11 4.08 -11.82
N ASN A 25 13.21 3.85 -12.77
CA ASN A 25 12.17 4.82 -13.16
C ASN A 25 10.99 4.84 -12.18
N ALA A 26 10.78 3.74 -11.46
CA ALA A 26 9.74 3.58 -10.45
C ALA A 26 10.24 2.71 -9.28
N ILE A 27 9.63 2.91 -8.11
CA ILE A 27 9.87 2.10 -6.91
C ILE A 27 8.54 1.58 -6.40
N LYS A 28 8.49 0.28 -6.11
CA LYS A 28 7.39 -0.29 -5.32
C LYS A 28 7.83 -0.43 -3.87
N ILE A 29 6.98 0.04 -2.95
CA ILE A 29 7.14 -0.10 -1.51
C ILE A 29 6.05 -1.05 -0.99
N GLY A 30 6.46 -2.13 -0.35
CA GLY A 30 5.55 -3.10 0.26
C GLY A 30 5.53 -2.99 1.78
N MET A 31 5.73 -4.12 2.48
CA MET A 31 5.65 -4.24 3.93
C MET A 31 6.78 -3.47 4.62
N LEU A 32 6.41 -2.58 5.54
CA LEU A 32 7.31 -1.81 6.41
C LEU A 32 6.84 -1.94 7.86
N HIS A 33 7.54 -2.71 8.69
CA HIS A 33 7.03 -3.10 10.01
C HIS A 33 7.17 -2.03 11.11
N SER A 34 8.10 -1.06 10.99
CA SER A 34 8.40 -0.11 12.06
C SER A 34 8.56 1.34 11.58
N GLU A 35 8.37 2.27 12.53
CA GLU A 35 8.56 3.69 12.33
C GLU A 35 9.96 4.04 11.81
N ASN A 36 11.01 3.44 12.40
CA ASN A 36 12.40 3.71 12.02
C ASN A 36 12.68 3.30 10.58
N ILE A 37 12.13 2.17 10.14
CA ILE A 37 12.26 1.70 8.76
C ILE A 37 11.54 2.66 7.81
N ILE A 38 10.31 3.08 8.12
CA ILE A 38 9.58 4.04 7.27
C ILE A 38 10.36 5.36 7.16
N LYS A 39 10.95 5.86 8.25
CA LYS A 39 11.78 7.06 8.24
C LYS A 39 13.03 6.89 7.37
N SER A 40 13.70 5.73 7.46
CA SER A 40 14.87 5.41 6.64
C SER A 40 14.51 5.36 5.15
N VAL A 41 13.44 4.63 4.79
CA VAL A 41 12.93 4.56 3.41
C VAL A 41 12.60 5.96 2.88
N LEU A 42 11.86 6.79 3.64
CA LEU A 42 11.55 8.17 3.26
C LEU A 42 12.80 9.00 2.99
N LYS A 43 13.84 8.86 3.81
CA LYS A 43 15.12 9.56 3.61
C LYS A 43 15.79 9.11 2.32
N SER A 44 15.86 7.80 2.07
CA SER A 44 16.52 7.24 0.89
C SER A 44 15.78 7.57 -0.41
N ILE A 45 14.45 7.45 -0.47
CA ILE A 45 13.69 7.82 -1.68
C ILE A 45 13.81 9.31 -2.03
N ASN A 46 13.94 10.20 -1.03
CA ASN A 46 14.21 11.62 -1.29
C ASN A 46 15.59 11.84 -1.92
N LYS A 47 16.61 11.06 -1.53
CA LYS A 47 17.97 11.13 -2.12
C LYS A 47 18.00 10.59 -3.55
N VAL A 48 17.31 9.46 -3.78
CA VAL A 48 17.29 8.76 -5.08
C VAL A 48 16.49 9.54 -6.14
N LYS A 49 15.64 10.48 -5.75
CA LYS A 49 14.84 11.35 -6.63
C LYS A 49 13.90 10.61 -7.59
N VAL A 50 13.50 9.38 -7.27
CA VAL A 50 12.50 8.64 -8.05
C VAL A 50 11.14 9.29 -7.90
N LYS A 51 10.47 9.56 -9.03
CA LYS A 51 9.17 10.27 -9.06
C LYS A 51 7.95 9.34 -8.98
N LYS A 52 8.09 8.11 -9.47
CA LYS A 52 7.00 7.13 -9.52
C LYS A 52 7.14 6.15 -8.36
N ILE A 53 6.23 6.22 -7.39
CA ILE A 53 6.24 5.38 -6.20
C ILE A 53 4.88 4.70 -6.07
N VAL A 54 4.88 3.37 -6.09
CA VAL A 54 3.72 2.54 -5.78
C VAL A 54 3.82 2.11 -4.32
N LEU A 55 2.83 2.45 -3.51
CA LEU A 55 2.76 2.02 -2.11
C LEU A 55 1.69 0.95 -1.95
N ASP A 56 2.11 -0.29 -1.72
CA ASP A 56 1.24 -1.38 -1.29
C ASP A 56 1.35 -1.51 0.24
N PRO A 57 0.41 -0.95 1.01
CA PRO A 57 0.56 -0.78 2.45
C PRO A 57 0.26 -2.07 3.20
N VAL A 58 1.08 -3.10 2.99
CA VAL A 58 0.90 -4.42 3.60
C VAL A 58 0.98 -4.32 5.13
N MET A 59 -0.15 -4.56 5.80
CA MET A 59 -0.29 -4.41 7.27
C MET A 59 -0.62 -5.71 7.98
N ILE A 60 -1.21 -6.67 7.27
CA ILE A 60 -1.69 -7.94 7.82
C ILE A 60 -1.22 -9.07 6.92
N ALA A 61 -0.60 -10.09 7.52
CA ALA A 61 -0.27 -11.32 6.81
C ALA A 61 -1.54 -12.11 6.47
N LYS A 62 -1.46 -13.01 5.47
CA LYS A 62 -2.59 -13.88 5.07
C LYS A 62 -3.21 -14.67 6.23
N GLY A 63 -2.43 -14.95 7.29
CA GLY A 63 -2.89 -15.60 8.52
C GLY A 63 -3.46 -14.67 9.59
N GLY A 64 -3.72 -13.39 9.28
CA GLY A 64 -4.27 -12.41 10.22
C GLY A 64 -3.26 -11.76 11.17
N THR A 65 -1.99 -12.15 11.13
CA THR A 65 -0.92 -11.57 11.97
C THR A 65 -0.65 -10.12 11.55
N LYS A 66 -0.68 -9.21 12.51
CA LYS A 66 -0.30 -7.80 12.29
C LYS A 66 1.19 -7.69 12.02
N LEU A 67 1.56 -7.09 10.88
CA LEU A 67 2.94 -6.91 10.44
C LEU A 67 3.49 -5.52 10.75
N ILE A 68 2.65 -4.58 11.16
CA ILE A 68 2.99 -3.18 11.39
C ILE A 68 2.45 -2.71 12.75
N ASN A 69 3.20 -1.88 13.45
CA ASN A 69 2.77 -1.33 14.73
C ASN A 69 2.05 0.03 14.57
N LYS A 70 1.32 0.47 15.62
CA LYS A 70 0.53 1.72 15.59
C LYS A 70 1.37 2.96 15.27
N LYS A 71 2.61 3.06 15.75
CA LYS A 71 3.50 4.21 15.47
C LYS A 71 3.88 4.26 13.98
N ALA A 72 4.17 3.10 13.39
CA ALA A 72 4.47 2.99 11.97
C ALA A 72 3.25 3.35 11.10
N ILE A 73 2.03 2.93 11.47
CA ILE A 73 0.79 3.34 10.76
C ILE A 73 0.64 4.87 10.79
N LYS A 74 0.88 5.51 11.93
CA LYS A 74 0.81 6.98 12.05
C LYS A 74 1.76 7.69 11.09
N ILE A 75 3.01 7.24 10.99
CA ILE A 75 3.99 7.82 10.04
C ILE A 75 3.64 7.50 8.59
N LEU A 76 3.17 6.29 8.30
CA LEU A 76 2.70 5.92 6.97
C LEU A 76 1.57 6.86 6.53
N LYS A 77 0.53 7.06 7.36
CA LYS A 77 -0.57 8.01 7.09
C LYS A 77 -0.08 9.45 6.89
N SER A 78 0.77 9.94 7.79
CA SER A 78 1.14 11.37 7.79
C SER A 78 2.21 11.75 6.76
N LYS A 79 3.08 10.81 6.35
CA LYS A 79 4.25 11.13 5.53
C LYS A 79 4.38 10.28 4.25
N LEU A 80 4.28 8.94 4.36
CA LEU A 80 4.59 8.06 3.24
C LEU A 80 3.51 8.09 2.15
N ILE A 81 2.22 8.12 2.53
CA ILE A 81 1.09 8.24 1.59
C ILE A 81 1.28 9.45 0.66
N LYS A 82 1.71 10.59 1.19
CA LYS A 82 1.91 11.84 0.43
C LYS A 82 3.04 11.75 -0.60
N LYS A 83 3.95 10.80 -0.45
CA LYS A 83 5.05 10.58 -1.39
C LYS A 83 4.68 9.61 -2.52
N ALA A 84 3.69 8.76 -2.28
CA ALA A 84 3.26 7.78 -3.26
C ALA A 84 2.58 8.43 -4.46
N SER A 85 2.88 7.91 -5.66
CA SER A 85 2.13 8.22 -6.88
C SER A 85 0.78 7.53 -6.88
N ILE A 86 0.74 6.30 -6.33
CA ILE A 86 -0.47 5.52 -6.12
C ILE A 86 -0.33 4.68 -4.85
N ILE A 87 -1.43 4.53 -4.12
CA ILE A 87 -1.54 3.58 -3.00
C ILE A 87 -2.55 2.50 -3.35
N THR A 88 -2.22 1.22 -3.05
CA THR A 88 -3.03 0.06 -3.46
C THR A 88 -3.50 -0.79 -2.27
N PRO A 89 -4.24 -0.25 -1.30
CA PRO A 89 -4.71 -1.00 -0.14
C PRO A 89 -5.77 -2.04 -0.53
N ASN A 90 -5.76 -3.17 0.16
CA ASN A 90 -6.92 -4.04 0.23
C ASN A 90 -7.95 -3.50 1.24
N ILE A 91 -9.13 -4.13 1.37
CA ILE A 91 -10.19 -3.64 2.26
C ILE A 91 -9.76 -3.55 3.72
N PRO A 92 -9.16 -4.59 4.36
CA PRO A 92 -8.65 -4.47 5.73
C PRO A 92 -7.63 -3.33 5.91
N GLU A 93 -6.75 -3.11 4.94
CA GLU A 93 -5.76 -2.03 4.95
C GLU A 93 -6.43 -0.66 4.80
N ALA A 94 -7.43 -0.54 3.91
CA ALA A 94 -8.21 0.67 3.75
C ALA A 94 -8.96 1.03 5.05
N GLU A 95 -9.60 0.05 5.72
CA GLU A 95 -10.25 0.25 7.01
C GLU A 95 -9.28 0.79 8.07
N ILE A 96 -8.06 0.23 8.17
CA ILE A 96 -7.03 0.68 9.12
C ILE A 96 -6.57 2.11 8.79
N LEU A 97 -6.42 2.44 7.50
CA LEU A 97 -5.93 3.75 7.08
C LEU A 97 -6.99 4.85 7.23
N THR A 98 -8.25 4.54 7.02
CA THR A 98 -9.34 5.52 7.00
C THR A 98 -10.15 5.57 8.29
N ASP A 99 -9.99 4.56 9.14
CA ASP A 99 -10.82 4.34 10.34
C ASP A 99 -12.32 4.15 10.00
N LEU A 100 -12.63 3.76 8.75
CA LEU A 100 -13.98 3.47 8.25
C LEU A 100 -14.18 1.96 8.08
N LYS A 101 -15.42 1.49 8.24
CA LYS A 101 -15.80 0.12 7.85
C LYS A 101 -16.18 0.08 6.38
N VAL A 102 -15.75 -0.99 5.68
CA VAL A 102 -15.96 -1.18 4.25
C VAL A 102 -16.71 -2.49 4.00
N LYS A 103 -17.99 -2.38 3.69
CA LYS A 103 -18.89 -3.53 3.49
C LYS A 103 -19.37 -3.66 2.04
N ASN A 104 -19.30 -2.61 1.25
CA ASN A 104 -19.85 -2.52 -0.10
C ASN A 104 -19.04 -1.54 -0.96
N LEU A 105 -19.46 -1.38 -2.22
CA LEU A 105 -18.81 -0.50 -3.19
C LEU A 105 -18.80 0.98 -2.76
N GLU A 106 -19.90 1.45 -2.16
CA GLU A 106 -20.02 2.85 -1.73
C GLU A 106 -19.04 3.15 -0.60
N ASP A 107 -18.87 2.21 0.34
CA ASP A 107 -17.89 2.32 1.42
C ASP A 107 -16.44 2.32 0.87
N MET A 108 -16.16 1.54 -0.20
CA MET A 108 -14.87 1.58 -0.89
C MET A 108 -14.62 2.95 -1.49
N ILE A 109 -15.59 3.53 -2.19
CA ILE A 109 -15.48 4.88 -2.78
C ILE A 109 -15.26 5.93 -1.68
N ARG A 110 -16.00 5.85 -0.59
CA ARG A 110 -15.84 6.76 0.57
C ARG A 110 -14.44 6.64 1.17
N SER A 111 -13.95 5.43 1.37
CA SER A 111 -12.59 5.20 1.88
C SER A 111 -11.53 5.72 0.92
N ALA A 112 -11.71 5.56 -0.40
CA ALA A 112 -10.79 6.09 -1.40
C ALA A 112 -10.72 7.64 -1.34
N LYS A 113 -11.86 8.32 -1.15
CA LYS A 113 -11.91 9.78 -0.96
C LYS A 113 -11.12 10.21 0.26
N VAL A 114 -11.33 9.56 1.41
CA VAL A 114 -10.57 9.84 2.65
C VAL A 114 -9.07 9.64 2.44
N LEU A 115 -8.64 8.59 1.72
CA LEU A 115 -7.23 8.39 1.41
C LEU A 115 -6.64 9.52 0.57
N VAL A 116 -7.40 10.09 -0.37
CA VAL A 116 -6.99 11.26 -1.15
C VAL A 116 -6.92 12.52 -0.27
N GLU A 117 -7.86 12.70 0.67
CA GLU A 117 -7.81 13.78 1.66
C GLU A 117 -6.59 13.66 2.60
N LEU A 118 -6.16 12.44 2.94
CA LEU A 118 -4.91 12.18 3.67
C LEU A 118 -3.65 12.49 2.84
N GLY A 119 -3.80 12.78 1.57
CA GLY A 119 -2.74 13.23 0.67
C GLY A 119 -2.28 12.20 -0.38
N ALA A 120 -2.99 11.10 -0.56
CA ALA A 120 -2.74 10.20 -1.70
C ALA A 120 -3.09 10.91 -3.02
N LYS A 121 -2.23 10.76 -4.04
CA LYS A 121 -2.51 11.31 -5.38
C LYS A 121 -3.52 10.45 -6.13
N ASN A 122 -3.29 9.13 -6.12
CA ASN A 122 -4.16 8.13 -6.71
C ASN A 122 -4.33 6.98 -5.71
N VAL A 123 -5.49 6.38 -5.70
CA VAL A 123 -5.86 5.27 -4.82
C VAL A 123 -6.45 4.14 -5.65
N LEU A 124 -6.03 2.91 -5.42
CA LEU A 124 -6.67 1.70 -5.95
C LEU A 124 -7.03 0.78 -4.80
N ILE A 125 -8.28 0.76 -4.36
CA ILE A 125 -8.76 -0.18 -3.33
C ILE A 125 -9.10 -1.50 -3.97
N LYS A 126 -8.44 -2.58 -3.50
CA LYS A 126 -8.63 -3.96 -3.98
C LYS A 126 -9.81 -4.61 -3.26
N GLY A 127 -10.87 -4.97 -4.01
CA GLY A 127 -12.15 -5.41 -3.45
C GLY A 127 -12.32 -6.91 -3.20
N ALA A 128 -11.30 -7.74 -3.46
CA ALA A 128 -11.39 -9.20 -3.37
C ALA A 128 -11.78 -9.75 -1.99
N HIS A 129 -11.68 -8.95 -0.92
CA HIS A 129 -12.07 -9.33 0.44
C HIS A 129 -13.58 -9.27 0.70
N LEU A 130 -14.36 -8.62 -0.17
CA LEU A 130 -15.82 -8.66 -0.07
C LEU A 130 -16.33 -10.04 -0.47
N ASN A 131 -17.36 -10.51 0.24
CA ASN A 131 -18.01 -11.79 -0.09
C ASN A 131 -19.02 -11.61 -1.22
N THR A 132 -18.51 -11.36 -2.43
CA THR A 132 -19.30 -11.13 -3.65
C THR A 132 -18.83 -12.04 -4.78
N LYS A 133 -19.73 -12.34 -5.73
CA LYS A 133 -19.38 -13.08 -6.96
C LYS A 133 -18.56 -12.24 -7.95
N ILE A 134 -18.73 -10.92 -7.88
CA ILE A 134 -18.00 -9.94 -8.70
C ILE A 134 -17.07 -9.18 -7.77
N ILE A 135 -15.80 -9.15 -8.10
CA ILE A 135 -14.78 -8.32 -7.45
C ILE A 135 -14.87 -6.93 -8.08
N ASN A 136 -15.02 -5.92 -7.24
CA ASN A 136 -14.94 -4.52 -7.66
C ASN A 136 -13.64 -3.95 -7.09
N ASP A 137 -12.71 -3.51 -7.94
CA ASP A 137 -11.59 -2.70 -7.54
C ASP A 137 -11.90 -1.24 -7.86
N VAL A 138 -11.66 -0.33 -6.91
CA VAL A 138 -12.00 1.08 -7.03
C VAL A 138 -10.75 1.91 -7.19
N PHE A 139 -10.57 2.51 -8.36
CA PHE A 139 -9.60 3.56 -8.56
C PHE A 139 -10.25 4.92 -8.30
N TYR A 140 -9.55 5.79 -7.61
CA TYR A 140 -9.97 7.16 -7.35
C TYR A 140 -8.79 8.12 -7.30
N ASN A 141 -8.98 9.26 -7.95
CA ASN A 141 -8.21 10.47 -7.72
C ASN A 141 -9.17 11.67 -7.65
N LYS A 142 -8.66 12.90 -7.55
CA LYS A 142 -9.52 14.09 -7.44
C LYS A 142 -10.40 14.32 -8.67
N SER A 143 -10.05 13.75 -9.82
CA SER A 143 -10.69 14.02 -11.11
C SER A 143 -11.69 12.94 -11.54
N GLU A 144 -11.47 11.69 -11.11
CA GLU A 144 -12.26 10.56 -11.61
C GLU A 144 -12.42 9.42 -10.60
N ILE A 145 -13.46 8.63 -10.81
CA ILE A 145 -13.72 7.36 -10.14
C ILE A 145 -13.86 6.31 -11.23
N LEU A 146 -13.06 5.23 -11.16
CA LEU A 146 -13.20 4.07 -12.04
C LEU A 146 -13.46 2.84 -11.20
N VAL A 147 -14.37 1.98 -11.65
CA VAL A 147 -14.68 0.69 -11.01
C VAL A 147 -14.36 -0.42 -11.98
N PHE A 148 -13.33 -1.21 -11.66
CA PHE A 148 -12.96 -2.40 -12.42
C PHE A 148 -13.72 -3.60 -11.89
N LYS A 149 -14.51 -4.25 -12.75
CA LYS A 149 -15.36 -5.39 -12.38
C LYS A 149 -14.80 -6.68 -12.98
N ASN A 150 -14.51 -7.66 -12.12
CA ASN A 150 -14.02 -8.97 -12.52
C ASN A 150 -14.81 -10.08 -11.85
N ARG A 151 -15.01 -11.22 -12.54
CA ARG A 151 -15.59 -12.40 -11.89
C ARG A 151 -14.59 -12.98 -10.90
N LYS A 152 -15.09 -13.35 -9.71
CA LYS A 152 -14.24 -13.99 -8.69
C LYS A 152 -13.87 -15.40 -9.15
N ILE A 153 -12.57 -15.64 -9.30
CA ILE A 153 -12.05 -16.98 -9.62
C ILE A 153 -12.05 -17.80 -8.32
N LYS A 154 -12.66 -18.98 -8.36
CA LYS A 154 -12.67 -19.91 -7.22
C LYS A 154 -11.32 -20.62 -7.13
N THR A 155 -10.42 -20.12 -6.29
CA THR A 155 -9.08 -20.69 -6.09
C THR A 155 -8.62 -20.54 -4.64
N LYS A 156 -7.74 -21.45 -4.19
CA LYS A 156 -7.02 -21.34 -2.91
C LYS A 156 -5.67 -20.62 -3.05
N ASN A 157 -5.18 -20.48 -4.29
CA ASN A 157 -3.86 -19.92 -4.60
C ASN A 157 -3.91 -18.40 -4.78
N THR A 158 -4.18 -17.68 -3.71
CA THR A 158 -4.33 -16.20 -3.74
C THR A 158 -3.13 -15.48 -3.11
N HIS A 159 -2.09 -16.21 -2.66
CA HIS A 159 -0.91 -15.58 -2.07
C HIS A 159 -0.12 -14.81 -3.13
N GLY A 160 0.30 -13.59 -2.79
CA GLY A 160 1.11 -12.75 -3.68
C GLY A 160 0.34 -11.97 -4.76
N THR A 161 -0.96 -12.25 -5.00
CA THR A 161 -1.74 -11.57 -6.05
C THR A 161 -1.78 -10.05 -5.89
N GLY A 162 -1.94 -9.55 -4.66
CA GLY A 162 -1.90 -8.12 -4.36
C GLY A 162 -0.52 -7.50 -4.62
N CYS A 163 0.54 -8.21 -4.23
CA CYS A 163 1.92 -7.76 -4.47
C CYS A 163 2.25 -7.73 -5.97
N THR A 164 1.77 -8.71 -6.75
CA THR A 164 1.94 -8.74 -8.22
C THR A 164 1.21 -7.58 -8.88
N LEU A 165 -0.04 -7.28 -8.45
CA LEU A 165 -0.80 -6.15 -9.00
C LEU A 165 -0.08 -4.80 -8.76
N SER A 166 0.61 -4.66 -7.65
CA SER A 166 1.28 -3.40 -7.26
C SER A 166 2.70 -3.27 -7.82
N SER A 167 3.24 -4.30 -8.45
CA SER A 167 4.56 -4.30 -9.10
C SER A 167 4.45 -3.89 -10.55
#